data_8d375f2b56050c51c691a452d3a5dc25
#
_entry.id   8d375f2b56050c51c691a452d3a5dc25
#
_cell.length_a   1.000
_cell.length_b   1.000
_cell.length_c   1.000
_cell.angle_alpha   90.00
_cell.angle_beta   90.00
_cell.angle_gamma   90.00
#
_symmetry.space_group_name_H-M   'P 1'
#
loop_
_entity.id
_entity.type
_entity.pdbx_description
1 polymer ?
#
loop_
_entity_poly.entity_id
_entity_poly.type
_entity_poly.pdbx_seq_one_letter_code
_entity_poly.pdbx_strand_id
1 'polypeptide(L)'
;MDAGAAFPGLLWRFLPALIETLNIAAVATILGGLGAMVFAFLGASNLNVWPPVVPVARRIMDVMRAFPELIFALFLIFVLGSSPIPAMIAVAFHTVGALGKQFSEVNENIDTRAVEGLGACGASWFQRMRFAVLPQVLPNYLSYFMLRFEINVRASAILGFVGAGGIGSELRRTIGWGQGAGDETAALFVLLIFAIFLIDQASSWMRQRIAQTEALT
;
A
#
# COMPACT_ATOMS: atom_id res chain seq x y z
N MET A 1 15.96 27.72 29.32
CA MET A 1 16.32 26.50 28.54
C MET A 1 15.89 26.80 27.11
N ASP A 2 16.86 26.93 26.20
CA ASP A 2 16.61 27.39 24.83
C ASP A 2 15.80 26.35 24.04
N ALA A 3 14.49 26.52 23.97
CA ALA A 3 13.56 25.64 23.26
C ALA A 3 13.92 25.45 21.76
N GLY A 4 14.54 26.47 21.16
CA GLY A 4 14.92 26.43 19.76
C GLY A 4 16.11 25.52 19.41
N ALA A 5 17.01 25.23 20.35
CA ALA A 5 18.15 24.34 20.10
C ALA A 5 17.83 22.87 20.35
N ALA A 6 16.78 22.56 21.13
CA ALA A 6 16.35 21.21 21.44
C ALA A 6 15.48 20.59 20.34
N PHE A 7 14.73 21.41 19.58
CA PHE A 7 13.76 20.92 18.58
C PHE A 7 14.39 20.11 17.43
N PRO A 8 15.51 20.52 16.80
CA PRO A 8 16.18 19.69 15.80
C PRO A 8 16.68 18.35 16.35
N GLY A 9 17.14 18.32 17.62
CA GLY A 9 17.56 17.10 18.30
C GLY A 9 16.41 16.11 18.50
N LEU A 10 15.19 16.61 18.77
CA LEU A 10 13.98 15.79 18.88
C LEU A 10 13.60 15.14 17.55
N LEU A 11 13.74 15.86 16.44
CA LEU A 11 13.47 15.29 15.12
C LEU A 11 14.38 14.09 14.81
N TRP A 12 15.68 14.22 15.11
CA TRP A 12 16.64 13.11 14.95
C TRP A 12 16.34 11.93 15.86
N ARG A 13 15.89 12.19 17.08
CA ARG A 13 15.51 11.15 18.05
C ARG A 13 14.34 10.28 17.55
N PHE A 14 13.37 10.89 16.88
CA PHE A 14 12.16 10.19 16.39
C PHE A 14 12.28 9.63 14.97
N LEU A 15 13.37 9.93 14.27
CA LEU A 15 13.61 9.42 12.92
C LEU A 15 13.57 7.87 12.81
N PRO A 16 14.14 7.09 13.75
CA PRO A 16 14.01 5.63 13.71
C PRO A 16 12.56 5.15 13.77
N ALA A 17 11.70 5.78 14.57
CA ALA A 17 10.28 5.44 14.66
C ALA A 17 9.52 5.76 13.36
N LEU A 18 9.90 6.85 12.67
CA LEU A 18 9.39 7.15 11.34
C LEU A 18 9.81 6.07 10.33
N ILE A 19 11.08 5.69 10.31
CA ILE A 19 11.61 4.64 9.43
C ILE A 19 10.87 3.32 9.67
N GLU A 20 10.60 2.96 10.93
CA GLU A 20 9.80 1.77 11.25
C GLU A 20 8.41 1.85 10.64
N THR A 21 7.72 2.98 10.75
CA THR A 21 6.40 3.19 10.11
C THR A 21 6.46 3.04 8.60
N LEU A 22 7.48 3.61 7.96
CA LEU A 22 7.69 3.49 6.52
C LEU A 22 7.98 2.04 6.10
N ASN A 23 8.75 1.29 6.89
CA ASN A 23 9.02 -0.12 6.65
C ASN A 23 7.75 -0.96 6.75
N ILE A 24 6.89 -0.72 7.76
CA ILE A 24 5.59 -1.39 7.89
C ILE A 24 4.77 -1.15 6.63
N ALA A 25 4.64 0.10 6.20
CA ALA A 25 3.88 0.48 5.01
C ALA A 25 4.47 -0.13 3.72
N ALA A 26 5.80 -0.12 3.57
CA ALA A 26 6.49 -0.65 2.39
C ALA A 26 6.30 -2.17 2.27
N VAL A 27 6.57 -2.92 3.33
CA VAL A 27 6.40 -4.37 3.36
C VAL A 27 4.94 -4.75 3.10
N ALA A 28 4.00 -4.09 3.78
CA ALA A 28 2.58 -4.33 3.59
C ALA A 28 2.13 -4.03 2.15
N THR A 29 2.64 -2.96 1.53
CA THR A 29 2.31 -2.59 0.15
C THR A 29 2.90 -3.57 -0.85
N ILE A 30 4.14 -4.02 -0.65
CA ILE A 30 4.79 -5.00 -1.53
C ILE A 30 4.05 -6.34 -1.47
N LEU A 31 3.83 -6.87 -0.26
CA LEU A 31 3.11 -8.15 -0.09
C LEU A 31 1.67 -8.05 -0.60
N GLY A 32 0.98 -6.97 -0.27
CA GLY A 32 -0.36 -6.70 -0.75
C GLY A 32 -0.44 -6.54 -2.26
N GLY A 33 0.53 -5.84 -2.87
CA GLY A 33 0.63 -5.65 -4.32
C GLY A 33 0.88 -6.95 -5.07
N LEU A 34 1.77 -7.81 -4.56
CA LEU A 34 2.02 -9.14 -5.14
C LEU A 34 0.76 -10.01 -5.08
N GLY A 35 0.07 -10.06 -3.94
CA GLY A 35 -1.21 -10.75 -3.82
C GLY A 35 -2.28 -10.16 -4.74
N ALA A 36 -2.35 -8.84 -4.85
CA ALA A 36 -3.26 -8.13 -5.73
C ALA A 36 -3.07 -8.50 -7.20
N MET A 37 -1.83 -8.63 -7.66
CA MET A 37 -1.55 -9.07 -9.03
C MET A 37 -2.15 -10.45 -9.33
N VAL A 38 -2.01 -11.40 -8.43
CA VAL A 38 -2.60 -12.74 -8.60
C VAL A 38 -4.12 -12.65 -8.73
N PHE A 39 -4.77 -11.95 -7.80
CA PHE A 39 -6.23 -11.80 -7.84
C PHE A 39 -6.71 -10.95 -9.03
N ALA A 40 -5.91 -9.99 -9.51
CA ALA A 40 -6.23 -9.19 -10.67
C ALA A 40 -6.34 -10.02 -11.96
N PHE A 41 -5.40 -10.93 -12.18
CA PHE A 41 -5.44 -11.83 -13.33
C PHE A 41 -6.58 -12.86 -13.23
N LEU A 42 -6.91 -13.31 -12.02
CA LEU A 42 -8.03 -14.24 -11.78
C LEU A 42 -9.39 -13.54 -11.83
N GLY A 43 -9.44 -12.25 -11.50
CA GLY A 43 -10.68 -11.48 -11.41
C GLY A 43 -11.09 -10.76 -12.69
N ALA A 44 -10.22 -10.69 -13.71
CA ALA A 44 -10.53 -10.05 -14.97
C ALA A 44 -11.33 -10.98 -15.90
N SER A 45 -12.50 -10.52 -16.34
CA SER A 45 -13.45 -11.33 -17.12
C SER A 45 -13.00 -11.58 -18.57
N ASN A 46 -12.14 -10.72 -19.12
CA ASN A 46 -11.67 -10.76 -20.51
C ASN A 46 -10.43 -11.63 -20.73
N LEU A 47 -9.82 -12.17 -19.67
CA LEU A 47 -8.56 -12.91 -19.77
C LEU A 47 -8.72 -14.44 -19.96
N ASN A 48 -9.92 -14.91 -20.30
CA ASN A 48 -10.21 -16.33 -20.53
C ASN A 48 -9.81 -17.25 -19.37
N VAL A 49 -10.03 -16.80 -18.15
CA VAL A 49 -9.93 -17.64 -16.94
C VAL A 49 -11.18 -18.50 -16.83
N TRP A 50 -11.08 -19.65 -16.18
CA TRP A 50 -12.21 -20.53 -15.97
C TRP A 50 -13.41 -19.78 -15.35
N PRO A 51 -14.62 -19.83 -15.94
CA PRO A 51 -15.74 -18.94 -15.60
C PRO A 51 -16.08 -18.82 -14.12
N PRO A 52 -16.09 -19.89 -13.29
CA PRO A 52 -16.43 -19.79 -11.87
C PRO A 52 -15.33 -19.10 -11.04
N VAL A 53 -14.09 -19.01 -11.51
CA VAL A 53 -12.97 -18.39 -10.77
C VAL A 53 -13.13 -16.89 -10.69
N VAL A 54 -13.60 -16.25 -11.76
CA VAL A 54 -13.75 -14.79 -11.83
C VAL A 54 -14.66 -14.24 -10.71
N PRO A 55 -15.92 -14.71 -10.57
CA PRO A 55 -16.81 -14.21 -9.51
C PRO A 55 -16.29 -14.53 -8.11
N VAL A 56 -15.63 -15.67 -7.91
CA VAL A 56 -15.05 -16.05 -6.61
C VAL A 56 -13.90 -15.11 -6.26
N ALA A 57 -12.96 -14.87 -7.19
CA ALA A 57 -11.84 -13.95 -6.98
C ALA A 57 -12.34 -12.53 -6.65
N ARG A 58 -13.37 -12.04 -7.36
CA ARG A 58 -13.98 -10.74 -7.08
C ARG A 58 -14.62 -10.69 -5.70
N ARG A 59 -15.34 -11.72 -5.28
CA ARG A 59 -15.93 -11.76 -3.93
C ARG A 59 -14.87 -11.77 -2.83
N ILE A 60 -13.78 -12.50 -3.02
CA ILE A 60 -12.66 -12.49 -2.08
C ILE A 60 -12.08 -11.08 -1.97
N MET A 61 -11.79 -10.42 -3.09
CA MET A 61 -11.28 -9.04 -3.08
C MET A 61 -12.28 -8.05 -2.44
N ASP A 62 -13.58 -8.21 -2.70
CA ASP A 62 -14.61 -7.36 -2.09
C ASP A 62 -14.66 -7.53 -0.56
N VAL A 63 -14.56 -8.76 -0.05
CA VAL A 63 -14.49 -9.03 1.39
C VAL A 63 -13.22 -8.45 2.00
N MET A 64 -12.06 -8.66 1.36
CA MET A 64 -10.77 -8.19 1.89
C MET A 64 -10.72 -6.67 2.02
N ARG A 65 -11.27 -5.91 1.06
CA ARG A 65 -11.30 -4.45 1.10
C ARG A 65 -12.42 -3.86 1.95
N ALA A 66 -13.51 -4.63 2.17
CA ALA A 66 -14.63 -4.19 3.00
C ALA A 66 -14.29 -4.29 4.50
N PHE A 67 -13.34 -5.13 4.87
CA PHE A 67 -12.95 -5.29 6.27
C PHE A 67 -12.18 -4.06 6.76
N PRO A 68 -12.63 -3.41 7.85
CA PRO A 68 -11.91 -2.25 8.39
C PRO A 68 -10.51 -2.67 8.86
N GLU A 69 -9.46 -2.13 8.22
CA GLU A 69 -8.07 -2.54 8.51
C GLU A 69 -7.66 -2.32 9.97
N LEU A 70 -8.17 -1.26 10.60
CA LEU A 70 -7.91 -0.97 12.01
C LEU A 70 -8.48 -2.05 12.93
N ILE A 71 -9.70 -2.52 12.69
CA ILE A 71 -10.33 -3.57 13.49
C ILE A 71 -9.58 -4.89 13.32
N PHE A 72 -9.19 -5.20 12.09
CA PHE A 72 -8.43 -6.42 11.80
C PHE A 72 -7.03 -6.38 12.44
N ALA A 73 -6.36 -5.23 12.39
CA ALA A 73 -5.07 -5.05 13.06
C ALA A 73 -5.19 -5.18 14.58
N LEU A 74 -6.22 -4.60 15.22
CA LEU A 74 -6.48 -4.74 16.65
C LEU A 74 -6.70 -6.20 17.05
N PHE A 75 -7.49 -6.95 16.27
CA PHE A 75 -7.68 -8.38 16.48
C PHE A 75 -6.35 -9.15 16.40
N LEU A 76 -5.55 -8.86 15.37
CA LEU A 76 -4.24 -9.51 15.23
C LEU A 76 -3.26 -9.11 16.34
N ILE A 77 -3.27 -7.87 16.81
CA ILE A 77 -2.46 -7.43 17.96
C ILE A 77 -2.89 -8.18 19.23
N PHE A 78 -4.18 -8.40 19.42
CA PHE A 78 -4.67 -9.18 20.57
C PHE A 78 -4.20 -10.63 20.53
N VAL A 79 -4.16 -11.25 19.33
CA VAL A 79 -3.77 -12.66 19.18
C VAL A 79 -2.25 -12.85 19.14
N LEU A 80 -1.52 -11.99 18.43
CA LEU A 80 -0.08 -12.12 18.15
C LEU A 80 0.80 -11.26 19.06
N GLY A 81 0.20 -10.37 19.83
CA GLY A 81 0.92 -9.41 20.67
C GLY A 81 1.23 -8.09 19.93
N SER A 82 1.67 -7.09 20.74
CA SER A 82 2.05 -5.76 20.20
C SER A 82 3.40 -5.87 19.48
N SER A 83 3.36 -5.79 18.15
CA SER A 83 4.52 -5.78 17.27
C SER A 83 4.15 -5.19 15.91
N PRO A 84 5.11 -4.88 15.03
CA PRO A 84 4.83 -4.42 13.66
C PRO A 84 4.13 -5.45 12.77
N ILE A 85 4.29 -6.75 13.05
CA ILE A 85 3.79 -7.85 12.21
C ILE A 85 2.26 -7.84 12.04
N PRO A 86 1.44 -7.71 13.11
CA PRO A 86 -0.02 -7.59 12.97
C PRO A 86 -0.46 -6.47 12.03
N ALA A 87 0.18 -5.30 12.12
CA ALA A 87 -0.12 -4.18 11.24
C ALA A 87 0.26 -4.47 9.79
N MET A 88 1.44 -5.04 9.55
CA MET A 88 1.86 -5.45 8.20
C MET A 88 0.86 -6.41 7.57
N ILE A 89 0.38 -7.42 8.32
CA ILE A 89 -0.61 -8.39 7.84
C ILE A 89 -1.93 -7.71 7.54
N ALA A 90 -2.45 -6.88 8.45
CA ALA A 90 -3.74 -6.22 8.28
C ALA A 90 -3.75 -5.28 7.08
N VAL A 91 -2.72 -4.44 6.94
CA VAL A 91 -2.58 -3.50 5.83
C VAL A 91 -2.35 -4.26 4.50
N ALA A 92 -1.54 -5.32 4.50
CA ALA A 92 -1.32 -6.15 3.32
C ALA A 92 -2.63 -6.82 2.87
N PHE A 93 -3.38 -7.40 3.80
CA PHE A 93 -4.67 -8.03 3.51
C PHE A 93 -5.65 -7.07 2.84
N HIS A 94 -5.85 -5.88 3.43
CA HIS A 94 -6.69 -4.85 2.86
C HIS A 94 -6.17 -4.36 1.49
N THR A 95 -4.86 -4.26 1.35
CA THR A 95 -4.18 -3.84 0.11
C THR A 95 -4.40 -4.85 -1.02
N VAL A 96 -4.36 -6.16 -0.75
CA VAL A 96 -4.70 -7.20 -1.75
C VAL A 96 -6.09 -6.96 -2.33
N GLY A 97 -7.08 -6.73 -1.48
CA GLY A 97 -8.46 -6.50 -1.93
C GLY A 97 -8.61 -5.21 -2.73
N ALA A 98 -8.03 -4.11 -2.25
CA ALA A 98 -8.15 -2.80 -2.86
C ALA A 98 -7.40 -2.71 -4.21
N LEU A 99 -6.10 -3.06 -4.23
CA LEU A 99 -5.31 -3.06 -5.46
C LEU A 99 -5.75 -4.15 -6.44
N GLY A 100 -6.09 -5.35 -5.93
CA GLY A 100 -6.54 -6.45 -6.79
C GLY A 100 -7.78 -6.07 -7.60
N LYS A 101 -8.72 -5.36 -6.98
CA LYS A 101 -9.90 -4.83 -7.67
C LYS A 101 -9.52 -3.79 -8.73
N GLN A 102 -8.70 -2.79 -8.38
CA GLN A 102 -8.24 -1.77 -9.33
C GLN A 102 -7.44 -2.38 -10.48
N PHE A 103 -6.54 -3.30 -10.19
CA PHE A 103 -5.75 -4.00 -11.20
C PHE A 103 -6.62 -4.86 -12.13
N SER A 104 -7.67 -5.53 -11.59
CA SER A 104 -8.59 -6.31 -12.43
C SER A 104 -9.37 -5.41 -13.39
N GLU A 105 -9.76 -4.21 -12.96
CA GLU A 105 -10.41 -3.21 -13.81
C GLU A 105 -9.47 -2.69 -14.91
N VAL A 106 -8.18 -2.47 -14.59
CA VAL A 106 -7.17 -2.13 -15.59
C VAL A 106 -7.01 -3.27 -16.61
N ASN A 107 -6.97 -4.53 -16.16
CA ASN A 107 -6.89 -5.69 -17.05
C ASN A 107 -8.10 -5.80 -18.00
N GLU A 108 -9.28 -5.36 -17.57
CA GLU A 108 -10.48 -5.38 -18.41
C GLU A 108 -10.48 -4.31 -19.50
N ASN A 109 -9.65 -3.27 -19.38
CA ASN A 109 -9.57 -2.15 -20.32
C ASN A 109 -8.39 -2.24 -21.31
N ILE A 110 -7.71 -3.39 -21.41
CA ILE A 110 -6.58 -3.58 -22.33
C ILE A 110 -7.06 -3.73 -23.79
N ASP A 111 -6.14 -3.50 -24.73
CA ASP A 111 -6.34 -3.91 -26.13
C ASP A 111 -6.22 -5.44 -26.26
N THR A 112 -7.33 -6.10 -26.56
CA THR A 112 -7.41 -7.57 -26.68
C THR A 112 -6.73 -8.10 -27.92
N ARG A 113 -6.46 -7.29 -28.95
CA ARG A 113 -5.86 -7.70 -30.23
C ARG A 113 -4.51 -8.39 -30.02
N ALA A 114 -3.67 -7.87 -29.09
CA ALA A 114 -2.39 -8.48 -28.77
C ALA A 114 -2.56 -9.85 -28.10
N VAL A 115 -3.57 -10.03 -27.26
CA VAL A 115 -3.91 -11.30 -26.59
C VAL A 115 -4.43 -12.32 -27.59
N GLU A 116 -5.30 -11.89 -28.52
CA GLU A 116 -5.86 -12.74 -29.58
C GLU A 116 -4.78 -13.14 -30.60
N GLY A 117 -3.91 -12.22 -31.00
CA GLY A 117 -2.81 -12.49 -31.93
C GLY A 117 -1.84 -13.54 -31.37
N LEU A 118 -1.43 -13.43 -30.10
CA LEU A 118 -0.62 -14.47 -29.46
C LEU A 118 -1.38 -15.79 -29.32
N GLY A 119 -2.68 -15.73 -29.06
CA GLY A 119 -3.53 -16.92 -29.01
C GLY A 119 -3.57 -17.66 -30.35
N ALA A 120 -3.68 -16.93 -31.47
CA ALA A 120 -3.67 -17.48 -32.82
C ALA A 120 -2.32 -18.18 -33.15
N CYS A 121 -1.22 -17.72 -32.57
CA CYS A 121 0.10 -18.36 -32.67
C CYS A 121 0.29 -19.56 -31.73
N GLY A 122 -0.75 -19.98 -30.98
CA GLY A 122 -0.67 -21.12 -30.06
C GLY A 122 -0.02 -20.81 -28.71
N ALA A 123 0.11 -19.51 -28.33
CA ALA A 123 0.68 -19.12 -27.05
C ALA A 123 -0.22 -19.60 -25.87
N SER A 124 0.43 -20.16 -24.85
CA SER A 124 -0.25 -20.56 -23.60
C SER A 124 -0.81 -19.34 -22.87
N TRP A 125 -1.73 -19.57 -21.90
CA TRP A 125 -2.30 -18.50 -21.09
C TRP A 125 -1.21 -17.64 -20.41
N PHE A 126 -0.20 -18.27 -19.79
CA PHE A 126 0.91 -17.54 -19.15
C PHE A 126 1.73 -16.68 -20.12
N GLN A 127 1.96 -17.18 -21.35
CA GLN A 127 2.65 -16.40 -22.37
C GLN A 127 1.84 -15.18 -22.80
N ARG A 128 0.55 -15.33 -22.98
CA ARG A 128 -0.36 -14.20 -23.29
C ARG A 128 -0.37 -13.18 -22.16
N MET A 129 -0.47 -13.60 -20.89
CA MET A 129 -0.41 -12.70 -19.73
C MET A 129 0.93 -11.97 -19.66
N ARG A 130 2.04 -12.67 -19.86
CA ARG A 130 3.40 -12.12 -19.76
C ARG A 130 3.72 -11.12 -20.88
N PHE A 131 3.34 -11.43 -22.12
CA PHE A 131 3.80 -10.69 -23.29
C PHE A 131 2.74 -9.75 -23.89
N ALA A 132 1.45 -10.01 -23.70
CA ALA A 132 0.40 -9.14 -24.22
C ALA A 132 -0.23 -8.28 -23.12
N VAL A 133 -0.56 -8.83 -21.96
CA VAL A 133 -1.30 -8.10 -20.92
C VAL A 133 -0.36 -7.27 -20.06
N LEU A 134 0.64 -7.90 -19.45
CA LEU A 134 1.51 -7.25 -18.45
C LEU A 134 2.19 -5.97 -18.97
N PRO A 135 2.73 -5.89 -20.20
CA PRO A 135 3.32 -4.66 -20.70
C PRO A 135 2.32 -3.49 -20.80
N GLN A 136 1.06 -3.77 -21.14
CA GLN A 136 0.01 -2.76 -21.25
C GLN A 136 -0.43 -2.22 -19.89
N VAL A 137 -0.50 -3.07 -18.86
CA VAL A 137 -1.07 -2.71 -17.55
C VAL A 137 -0.04 -2.23 -16.54
N LEU A 138 1.24 -2.54 -16.76
CA LEU A 138 2.32 -2.27 -15.80
C LEU A 138 2.43 -0.80 -15.39
N PRO A 139 2.34 0.19 -16.28
CA PRO A 139 2.39 1.60 -15.89
C PRO A 139 1.25 1.98 -14.95
N ASN A 140 0.02 1.53 -15.24
CA ASN A 140 -1.14 1.75 -14.39
C ASN A 140 -1.01 1.05 -13.05
N TYR A 141 -0.49 -0.19 -13.03
CA TYR A 141 -0.20 -0.93 -11.80
C TYR A 141 0.78 -0.17 -10.91
N LEU A 142 1.87 0.34 -11.47
CA LEU A 142 2.86 1.13 -10.73
C LEU A 142 2.25 2.41 -10.16
N SER A 143 1.39 3.09 -10.93
CA SER A 143 0.71 4.30 -10.48
C SER A 143 -0.21 4.02 -9.28
N TYR A 144 -1.05 2.97 -9.35
CA TYR A 144 -1.92 2.58 -8.24
C TYR A 144 -1.14 2.04 -7.03
N PHE A 145 -0.05 1.31 -7.28
CA PHE A 145 0.83 0.81 -6.22
C PHE A 145 1.44 1.96 -5.41
N MET A 146 1.91 3.03 -6.07
CA MET A 146 2.45 4.20 -5.40
C MET A 146 1.39 4.97 -4.61
N LEU A 147 0.20 5.14 -5.19
CA LEU A 147 -0.92 5.74 -4.47
C LEU A 147 -1.28 4.92 -3.23
N ARG A 148 -1.26 3.60 -3.35
CA ARG A 148 -1.55 2.71 -2.22
C ARG A 148 -0.48 2.75 -1.14
N PHE A 149 0.79 2.85 -1.52
CA PHE A 149 1.88 3.03 -0.57
C PHE A 149 1.68 4.29 0.29
N GLU A 150 1.33 5.42 -0.32
CA GLU A 150 1.02 6.67 0.36
C GLU A 150 -0.13 6.52 1.38
N ILE A 151 -1.21 5.84 0.98
CA ILE A 151 -2.33 5.53 1.87
C ILE A 151 -1.88 4.63 3.03
N ASN A 152 -1.08 3.61 2.74
CA ASN A 152 -0.59 2.66 3.73
C ASN A 152 0.39 3.29 4.73
N VAL A 153 1.15 4.33 4.37
CA VAL A 153 1.98 5.09 5.31
C VAL A 153 1.11 5.77 6.38
N ARG A 154 0.02 6.42 5.96
CA ARG A 154 -0.92 7.04 6.91
C ARG A 154 -1.61 6.00 7.78
N ALA A 155 -2.06 4.89 7.20
CA ALA A 155 -2.65 3.78 7.94
C ALA A 155 -1.68 3.19 8.96
N SER A 156 -0.41 2.96 8.59
CA SER A 156 0.61 2.42 9.48
C SER A 156 0.91 3.36 10.67
N ALA A 157 0.89 4.68 10.45
CA ALA A 157 1.04 5.65 11.54
C ALA A 157 -0.13 5.56 12.54
N ILE A 158 -1.37 5.40 12.07
CA ILE A 158 -2.56 5.23 12.92
C ILE A 158 -2.49 3.89 13.67
N LEU A 159 -2.12 2.81 12.99
CA LEU A 159 -1.96 1.48 13.59
C LEU A 159 -0.85 1.45 14.65
N GLY A 160 0.21 2.24 14.44
CA GLY A 160 1.25 2.47 15.44
C GLY A 160 0.68 2.98 16.76
N PHE A 161 -0.27 3.92 16.71
CA PHE A 161 -0.93 4.47 17.90
C PHE A 161 -1.69 3.40 18.71
N VAL A 162 -2.21 2.37 18.09
CA VAL A 162 -2.91 1.27 18.78
C VAL A 162 -2.00 0.10 19.17
N GLY A 163 -0.69 0.18 18.92
CA GLY A 163 0.26 -0.81 19.42
C GLY A 163 1.11 -1.54 18.37
N ALA A 164 1.08 -1.08 17.13
CA ALA A 164 1.85 -1.68 16.05
C ALA A 164 3.31 -1.16 15.93
N GLY A 165 3.77 -0.32 16.85
CA GLY A 165 5.13 0.27 16.77
C GLY A 165 5.18 1.58 15.98
N GLY A 166 6.38 1.99 15.62
CA GLY A 166 6.64 3.17 14.81
C GLY A 166 6.27 4.51 15.45
N ILE A 167 6.11 5.54 14.62
CA ILE A 167 5.85 6.92 15.07
C ILE A 167 4.54 7.05 15.86
N GLY A 168 3.53 6.24 15.54
CA GLY A 168 2.25 6.26 16.26
C GLY A 168 2.39 5.79 17.72
N SER A 169 3.26 4.84 18.01
CA SER A 169 3.53 4.37 19.38
C SER A 169 4.26 5.43 20.22
N GLU A 170 5.19 6.18 19.60
CA GLU A 170 5.85 7.31 20.23
C GLU A 170 4.86 8.44 20.53
N LEU A 171 3.95 8.73 19.57
CA LEU A 171 2.90 9.72 19.76
C LEU A 171 1.97 9.34 20.91
N ARG A 172 1.55 8.07 21.01
CA ARG A 172 0.74 7.58 22.14
C ARG A 172 1.47 7.76 23.47
N ARG A 173 2.76 7.48 23.50
CA ARG A 173 3.60 7.59 24.71
C ARG A 173 3.69 9.05 25.16
N THR A 174 3.99 9.97 24.26
CA THR A 174 4.14 11.40 24.61
C THR A 174 2.84 12.03 25.06
N ILE A 175 1.70 11.71 24.44
CA ILE A 175 0.38 12.19 24.86
C ILE A 175 -0.02 11.62 26.23
N GLY A 176 0.30 10.34 26.50
CA GLY A 176 -0.06 9.66 27.76
C GLY A 176 0.69 10.18 29.00
N TRP A 177 1.83 10.82 28.84
CA TRP A 177 2.64 11.29 29.97
C TRP A 177 2.30 12.71 30.48
N GLY A 178 1.41 13.41 29.81
CA GLY A 178 0.58 14.53 30.35
C GLY A 178 1.26 15.81 30.85
N GLN A 179 2.57 15.85 31.12
CA GLN A 179 3.26 17.06 31.59
C GLN A 179 4.65 17.18 30.97
N GLY A 180 4.87 18.25 30.20
CA GLY A 180 6.17 18.58 29.60
C GLY A 180 6.44 18.01 28.21
N ALA A 181 5.53 17.21 27.65
CA ALA A 181 5.71 16.56 26.36
C ALA A 181 5.18 17.38 25.16
N GLY A 182 4.83 18.64 25.33
CA GLY A 182 4.30 19.50 24.27
C GLY A 182 5.24 19.61 23.07
N ASP A 183 6.52 19.87 23.34
CA ASP A 183 7.55 20.01 22.30
C ASP A 183 7.84 18.67 21.61
N GLU A 184 7.86 17.56 22.34
CA GLU A 184 8.03 16.20 21.77
C GLU A 184 6.84 15.82 20.90
N THR A 185 5.62 16.09 21.36
CA THR A 185 4.40 15.84 20.59
C THR A 185 4.37 16.69 19.32
N ALA A 186 4.70 17.98 19.42
CA ALA A 186 4.79 18.87 18.27
C ALA A 186 5.84 18.40 17.27
N ALA A 187 7.03 17.98 17.72
CA ALA A 187 8.08 17.44 16.87
C ALA A 187 7.63 16.18 16.11
N LEU A 188 6.91 15.25 16.79
CA LEU A 188 6.36 14.06 16.16
C LEU A 188 5.33 14.38 15.08
N PHE A 189 4.40 15.32 15.35
CA PHE A 189 3.43 15.76 14.35
C PHE A 189 4.10 16.43 13.14
N VAL A 190 5.05 17.32 13.37
CA VAL A 190 5.79 17.99 12.29
C VAL A 190 6.54 16.96 11.45
N LEU A 191 7.23 16.01 12.08
CA LEU A 191 7.96 14.95 11.39
C LEU A 191 7.03 14.07 10.55
N LEU A 192 5.88 13.68 11.10
CA LEU A 192 4.89 12.87 10.39
C LEU A 192 4.29 13.62 9.20
N ILE A 193 3.85 14.86 9.39
CA ILE A 193 3.28 15.68 8.31
C ILE A 193 4.31 15.91 7.20
N PHE A 194 5.55 16.23 7.57
CA PHE A 194 6.61 16.44 6.61
C PHE A 194 6.95 15.17 5.82
N ALA A 195 6.99 14.02 6.48
CA ALA A 195 7.21 12.73 5.83
C ALA A 195 6.08 12.39 4.85
N ILE A 196 4.81 12.56 5.26
CA ILE A 196 3.65 12.34 4.38
C ILE A 196 3.72 13.26 3.16
N PHE A 197 4.03 14.54 3.37
CA PHE A 197 4.17 15.52 2.28
C PHE A 197 5.28 15.12 1.28
N LEU A 198 6.45 14.70 1.77
CA LEU A 198 7.55 14.25 0.91
C LEU A 198 7.17 13.02 0.10
N ILE A 199 6.49 12.03 0.72
CA ILE A 199 6.04 10.81 0.05
C ILE A 199 5.00 11.14 -1.02
N ASP A 200 4.04 12.02 -0.72
CA ASP A 200 3.04 12.48 -1.68
C ASP A 200 3.68 13.16 -2.90
N GLN A 201 4.63 14.08 -2.67
CA GLN A 201 5.36 14.74 -3.75
C GLN A 201 6.18 13.75 -4.59
N ALA A 202 6.91 12.84 -3.94
CA ALA A 202 7.69 11.81 -4.63
C ALA A 202 6.78 10.88 -5.47
N SER A 203 5.68 10.40 -4.88
CA SER A 203 4.69 9.55 -5.57
C SER A 203 4.06 10.28 -6.76
N SER A 204 3.68 11.53 -6.59
CA SER A 204 3.08 12.36 -7.64
C SER A 204 4.06 12.60 -8.80
N TRP A 205 5.31 12.91 -8.49
CA TRP A 205 6.36 13.09 -9.50
C TRP A 205 6.61 11.79 -10.28
N MET A 206 6.67 10.65 -9.60
CA MET A 206 6.88 9.35 -10.26
C MET A 206 5.69 8.97 -11.16
N ARG A 207 4.44 9.18 -10.70
CA ARG A 207 3.24 8.93 -11.52
C ARG A 207 3.22 9.79 -12.79
N GLN A 208 3.60 11.06 -12.69
CA GLN A 208 3.68 11.96 -13.85
C GLN A 208 4.72 11.48 -14.86
N ARG A 209 5.87 10.98 -14.42
CA ARG A 209 6.90 10.41 -15.28
C ARG A 209 6.41 9.16 -16.01
N ILE A 210 5.71 8.27 -15.31
CA ILE A 210 5.13 7.06 -15.89
C ILE A 210 4.11 7.43 -16.99
N ALA A 211 3.18 8.35 -16.70
CA ALA A 211 2.16 8.80 -17.64
C ALA A 211 2.76 9.48 -18.90
N GLN A 212 3.84 10.25 -18.75
CA GLN A 212 4.52 10.87 -19.90
C GLN A 212 5.19 9.83 -20.81
N THR A 213 5.68 8.74 -20.26
CA THR A 213 6.30 7.65 -21.05
C THR A 213 5.25 6.92 -21.88
N GLU A 214 4.02 6.73 -21.37
CA GLU A 214 2.90 6.16 -22.14
C GLU A 214 2.46 7.02 -23.31
N ALA A 215 2.50 8.34 -23.16
CA ALA A 215 2.08 9.27 -24.24
C ALA A 215 3.07 9.32 -25.43
N LEU A 216 4.27 8.75 -25.27
CA LEU A 216 5.32 8.74 -26.30
C LEU A 216 5.47 7.37 -27.00
N THR A 217 4.75 6.35 -26.56
CA THR A 217 4.73 4.98 -27.15
C THR A 217 3.41 4.68 -27.82
#